data_529994751cb6205f6f039ef9ec22b98c
#
_entry.id   529994751cb6205f6f039ef9ec22b98c
#
_cell.length_a   1.000
_cell.length_b   1.000
_cell.length_c   1.000
_cell.angle_alpha   90.00
_cell.angle_beta   90.00
_cell.angle_gamma   90.00
#
_symmetry.space_group_name_H-M   'P 1'
#
loop_
_entity.id
_entity.type
_entity.pdbx_description
1 polymer ?
#
loop_
_entity_poly.entity_id
_entity_poly.type
_entity_poly.pdbx_seq_one_letter_code
_entity_poly.pdbx_strand_id
1 'polypeptide(L)'
;MNIFVTDPSPTLSARSLPDKHIVKMPLETCQMLSIVCSEKWGHGYGELHRLDGQPYKTEKGAFRKHPCTIWANACLENTWWLLAHGLALANEYQWRYGKIHSCEKTLEEAVSIIPSAPYPYRPKSFTFAGPDEFKYDTSICLLYTSPSPRDATLSRMPSSA
;
A
#
# COMPACT_ATOMS: atom_id res chain seq x y z
N MET A 1 2.88 6.69 5.82
CA MET A 1 2.13 5.67 5.03
C MET A 1 2.08 6.13 3.60
N ASN A 2 2.62 5.33 2.72
CA ASN A 2 2.74 5.69 1.31
C ASN A 2 2.33 4.52 0.43
N ILE A 3 1.96 4.83 -0.81
CA ILE A 3 1.82 3.85 -1.87
C ILE A 3 2.78 4.29 -2.97
N PHE A 4 3.71 3.42 -3.36
CA PHE A 4 4.63 3.70 -4.46
C PHE A 4 4.09 3.03 -5.71
N VAL A 5 3.67 3.83 -6.67
CA VAL A 5 3.10 3.37 -7.93
C VAL A 5 4.08 3.65 -9.05
N THR A 6 4.62 2.59 -9.61
CA THR A 6 5.57 2.65 -10.74
C THR A 6 4.95 2.12 -12.03
N ASP A 7 3.80 1.45 -11.93
CA ASP A 7 3.04 0.89 -13.04
C ASP A 7 1.55 0.88 -12.69
N PRO A 8 0.64 1.07 -13.65
CA PRO A 8 -0.80 0.90 -13.44
C PRO A 8 -1.20 -0.49 -12.94
N SER A 9 -0.44 -1.53 -13.32
CA SER A 9 -0.61 -2.87 -12.80
C SER A 9 -0.06 -2.97 -11.39
N PRO A 10 -0.86 -3.37 -10.39
CA PRO A 10 -0.39 -3.53 -9.02
C PRO A 10 0.76 -4.53 -8.89
N THR A 11 0.75 -5.58 -9.70
CA THR A 11 1.80 -6.61 -9.70
C THR A 11 3.11 -6.09 -10.29
N LEU A 12 3.06 -5.40 -11.43
CA LEU A 12 4.26 -4.83 -12.04
C LEU A 12 4.83 -3.71 -11.18
N SER A 13 3.95 -2.89 -10.58
CA SER A 13 4.36 -1.88 -9.63
C SER A 13 5.11 -2.48 -8.43
N ALA A 14 4.59 -3.54 -7.82
CA ALA A 14 5.26 -4.21 -6.70
C ALA A 14 6.64 -4.75 -7.08
N ARG A 15 6.75 -5.42 -8.23
CA ARG A 15 8.00 -6.04 -8.69
C ARG A 15 9.13 -5.05 -8.93
N SER A 16 8.82 -3.82 -9.31
CA SER A 16 9.83 -2.79 -9.58
C SER A 16 10.34 -2.07 -8.33
N LEU A 17 9.73 -2.31 -7.16
CA LEU A 17 10.14 -1.66 -5.93
C LEU A 17 11.43 -2.27 -5.35
N PRO A 18 12.29 -1.44 -4.73
CA PRO A 18 13.51 -1.90 -4.08
C PRO A 18 13.20 -2.71 -2.82
N ASP A 19 14.15 -3.54 -2.40
CA ASP A 19 14.02 -4.50 -1.30
C ASP A 19 13.45 -3.92 0.00
N LYS A 20 13.87 -2.71 0.36
CA LYS A 20 13.37 -2.07 1.58
C LYS A 20 11.88 -1.73 1.52
N HIS A 21 11.38 -1.40 0.33
CA HIS A 21 9.94 -1.19 0.13
C HIS A 21 9.18 -2.52 0.17
N ILE A 22 9.74 -3.57 -0.39
CA ILE A 22 9.14 -4.91 -0.33
C ILE A 22 8.96 -5.38 1.11
N VAL A 23 9.90 -5.06 1.99
CA VAL A 23 9.80 -5.40 3.43
C VAL A 23 8.80 -4.53 4.18
N LYS A 24 8.69 -3.24 3.85
CA LYS A 24 7.93 -2.26 4.65
C LYS A 24 6.50 -2.02 4.13
N MET A 25 6.31 -1.96 2.83
CA MET A 25 5.04 -1.52 2.24
C MET A 25 3.85 -2.46 2.51
N PRO A 26 3.99 -3.78 2.63
CA PRO A 26 2.86 -4.62 3.04
C PRO A 26 2.24 -4.18 4.37
N LEU A 27 3.06 -3.77 5.34
CA LEU A 27 2.56 -3.25 6.61
C LEU A 27 1.77 -1.95 6.43
N GLU A 28 2.29 -1.02 5.64
CA GLU A 28 1.60 0.25 5.37
C GLU A 28 0.29 0.03 4.60
N THR A 29 0.26 -0.94 3.69
CA THR A 29 -0.98 -1.38 3.02
C THR A 29 -2.00 -1.89 4.02
N CYS A 30 -1.63 -2.79 4.92
CA CYS A 30 -2.53 -3.31 5.95
C CYS A 30 -3.06 -2.21 6.88
N GLN A 31 -2.23 -1.25 7.24
CA GLN A 31 -2.63 -0.09 8.04
C GLN A 31 -3.65 0.78 7.32
N MET A 32 -3.50 1.02 6.01
CA MET A 32 -4.49 1.76 5.23
C MET A 32 -5.79 0.97 5.06
N LEU A 33 -5.69 -0.31 4.71
CA LEU A 33 -6.86 -1.18 4.57
C LEU A 33 -7.65 -1.30 5.88
N SER A 34 -6.96 -1.36 7.03
CA SER A 34 -7.66 -1.41 8.33
C SER A 34 -8.51 -0.16 8.61
N ILE A 35 -8.10 1.00 8.08
CA ILE A 35 -8.90 2.23 8.15
C ILE A 35 -10.06 2.17 7.14
N VAL A 36 -9.79 1.75 5.90
CA VAL A 36 -10.81 1.63 4.85
C VAL A 36 -11.90 0.64 5.23
N CYS A 37 -11.54 -0.47 5.88
CA CYS A 37 -12.50 -1.50 6.31
C CYS A 37 -13.26 -1.14 7.59
N SER A 38 -12.73 -0.21 8.41
CA SER A 38 -13.35 0.13 9.70
C SER A 38 -14.74 0.76 9.57
N GLU A 39 -15.63 0.49 10.51
CA GLU A 39 -16.94 1.13 10.58
C GLU A 39 -16.87 2.63 10.82
N LYS A 40 -15.91 3.07 11.63
CA LYS A 40 -15.80 4.47 12.05
C LYS A 40 -15.22 5.40 11.00
N TRP A 41 -14.26 4.93 10.21
CA TRP A 41 -13.48 5.77 9.33
C TRP A 41 -13.52 5.38 7.86
N GLY A 42 -14.05 4.21 7.57
CA GLY A 42 -14.12 3.61 6.24
C GLY A 42 -15.53 3.17 5.86
N HIS A 43 -15.60 2.02 5.22
CA HIS A 43 -16.83 1.48 4.63
C HIS A 43 -17.55 0.44 5.51
N GLY A 44 -17.01 0.10 6.68
CA GLY A 44 -17.65 -0.88 7.56
C GLY A 44 -17.59 -2.32 7.03
N TYR A 45 -16.57 -2.68 6.27
CA TYR A 45 -16.43 -4.06 5.76
C TYR A 45 -16.06 -5.05 6.84
N GLY A 46 -15.44 -4.61 7.92
CA GLY A 46 -15.02 -5.44 9.04
C GLY A 46 -13.68 -5.02 9.61
N GLU A 47 -13.27 -5.70 10.67
CA GLU A 47 -12.04 -5.45 11.38
C GLU A 47 -10.92 -6.33 10.82
N LEU A 48 -9.73 -5.76 10.61
CA LEU A 48 -8.53 -6.49 10.18
C LEU A 48 -7.60 -6.75 11.36
N HIS A 49 -7.05 -7.95 11.41
CA HIS A 49 -6.21 -8.40 12.51
C HIS A 49 -4.74 -8.52 12.09
N ARG A 50 -3.86 -8.20 13.03
CA ARG A 50 -2.43 -8.45 12.90
C ARG A 50 -2.11 -9.93 13.10
N LEU A 51 -0.86 -10.31 12.83
CA LEU A 51 -0.40 -11.71 13.03
C LEU A 51 -0.62 -12.24 14.45
N ASP A 52 -0.56 -11.35 15.45
CA ASP A 52 -0.82 -11.69 16.86
C ASP A 52 -2.33 -11.81 17.22
N GLY A 53 -3.21 -11.71 16.22
CA GLY A 53 -4.65 -11.77 16.39
C GLY A 53 -5.28 -10.51 16.98
N GLN A 54 -4.49 -9.47 17.23
CA GLN A 54 -5.02 -8.19 17.70
C GLN A 54 -5.44 -7.30 16.55
N PRO A 55 -6.53 -6.55 16.67
CA PRO A 55 -6.95 -5.63 15.63
C PRO A 55 -5.92 -4.49 15.43
N TYR A 56 -5.95 -3.89 14.25
CA TYR A 56 -5.24 -2.64 14.03
C TYR A 56 -5.91 -1.52 14.83
N LYS A 57 -5.10 -0.64 15.45
CA LYS A 57 -5.58 0.48 16.27
C LYS A 57 -6.19 1.59 15.40
N THR A 58 -7.30 1.32 14.76
CA THR A 58 -8.01 2.27 13.88
C THR A 58 -8.93 3.23 14.60
N GLU A 59 -9.29 2.95 15.86
CA GLU A 59 -10.21 3.79 16.66
C GLU A 59 -9.67 5.21 16.83
N LYS A 60 -8.34 5.36 16.88
CA LYS A 60 -7.68 6.66 16.95
C LYS A 60 -7.68 7.39 15.60
N GLY A 61 -8.02 6.70 14.51
CA GLY A 61 -8.04 7.25 13.15
C GLY A 61 -6.69 7.82 12.70
N ALA A 62 -5.59 7.25 13.21
CA ALA A 62 -4.26 7.62 12.76
C ALA A 62 -4.17 7.41 11.24
N PHE A 63 -3.62 8.39 10.53
CA PHE A 63 -3.48 8.36 9.07
C PHE A 63 -4.77 8.39 8.22
N ARG A 64 -5.97 8.49 8.80
CA ARG A 64 -7.22 8.60 8.04
C ARG A 64 -7.26 9.80 7.09
N LYS A 65 -6.52 10.87 7.41
CA LYS A 65 -6.40 12.07 6.59
C LYS A 65 -5.20 12.05 5.63
N HIS A 66 -4.43 10.97 5.63
CA HIS A 66 -3.30 10.85 4.71
C HIS A 66 -3.82 10.71 3.27
N PRO A 67 -3.23 11.41 2.27
CA PRO A 67 -3.70 11.39 0.89
C PRO A 67 -3.87 9.99 0.32
N CYS A 68 -2.93 9.08 0.58
CA CYS A 68 -3.03 7.68 0.13
C CYS A 68 -4.21 6.93 0.78
N THR A 69 -4.50 7.20 2.06
CA THR A 69 -5.64 6.59 2.75
C THR A 69 -6.96 7.13 2.20
N ILE A 70 -7.04 8.45 1.97
CA ILE A 70 -8.21 9.09 1.36
C ILE A 70 -8.44 8.52 -0.05
N TRP A 71 -7.38 8.39 -0.84
CA TRP A 71 -7.47 7.79 -2.18
C TRP A 71 -7.97 6.35 -2.11
N ALA A 72 -7.40 5.52 -1.24
CA ALA A 72 -7.81 4.12 -1.09
C ALA A 72 -9.28 3.99 -0.65
N ASN A 73 -9.76 4.93 0.19
CA ASN A 73 -11.12 4.96 0.72
C ASN A 73 -12.15 5.57 -0.23
N ALA A 74 -11.70 6.17 -1.36
CA ALA A 74 -12.58 6.94 -2.24
C ALA A 74 -13.53 6.06 -3.08
N CYS A 75 -13.14 4.85 -3.42
CA CYS A 75 -13.98 3.89 -4.14
C CYS A 75 -13.43 2.46 -4.01
N LEU A 76 -14.29 1.49 -4.31
CA LEU A 76 -13.96 0.06 -4.19
C LEU A 76 -12.81 -0.35 -5.12
N GLU A 77 -12.71 0.21 -6.31
CA GLU A 77 -11.63 -0.08 -7.26
C GLU A 77 -10.25 0.36 -6.73
N ASN A 78 -10.19 1.52 -6.05
CA ASN A 78 -8.97 1.98 -5.40
C ASN A 78 -8.57 1.05 -4.24
N THR A 79 -9.56 0.64 -3.44
CA THR A 79 -9.35 -0.33 -2.35
C THR A 79 -8.78 -1.65 -2.88
N TRP A 80 -9.38 -2.18 -3.96
CA TRP A 80 -8.91 -3.42 -4.57
C TRP A 80 -7.54 -3.29 -5.24
N TRP A 81 -7.26 -2.14 -5.87
CA TRP A 81 -5.92 -1.90 -6.39
C TRP A 81 -4.87 -1.92 -5.28
N LEU A 82 -5.16 -1.24 -4.15
CA LEU A 82 -4.27 -1.24 -2.98
C LEU A 82 -4.09 -2.64 -2.40
N LEU A 83 -5.17 -3.41 -2.26
CA LEU A 83 -5.12 -4.79 -1.76
C LEU A 83 -4.30 -5.69 -2.71
N ALA A 84 -4.56 -5.63 -4.01
CA ALA A 84 -3.82 -6.39 -5.02
C ALA A 84 -2.33 -6.03 -5.03
N HIS A 85 -1.99 -4.74 -4.84
CA HIS A 85 -0.61 -4.29 -4.70
C HIS A 85 0.04 -4.84 -3.43
N GLY A 86 -0.67 -4.85 -2.31
CA GLY A 86 -0.21 -5.43 -1.05
C GLY A 86 0.07 -6.92 -1.14
N LEU A 87 -0.84 -7.68 -1.77
CA LEU A 87 -0.65 -9.11 -2.05
C LEU A 87 0.56 -9.35 -2.97
N ALA A 88 0.72 -8.55 -4.01
CA ALA A 88 1.86 -8.64 -4.90
C ALA A 88 3.19 -8.34 -4.17
N LEU A 89 3.20 -7.37 -3.26
CA LEU A 89 4.36 -7.08 -2.41
C LEU A 89 4.70 -8.25 -1.47
N ALA A 90 3.69 -8.89 -0.87
CA ALA A 90 3.89 -10.07 -0.01
C ALA A 90 4.44 -11.26 -0.82
N ASN A 91 3.92 -11.50 -2.02
CA ASN A 91 4.44 -12.50 -2.94
C ASN A 91 5.88 -12.20 -3.37
N GLU A 92 6.20 -10.94 -3.68
CA GLU A 92 7.55 -10.51 -4.04
C GLU A 92 8.52 -10.68 -2.86
N TYR A 93 8.07 -10.42 -1.63
CA TYR A 93 8.84 -10.69 -0.42
C TYR A 93 9.16 -12.17 -0.29
N GLN A 94 8.16 -13.04 -0.47
CA GLN A 94 8.36 -14.49 -0.41
C GLN A 94 9.34 -14.97 -1.48
N TRP A 95 9.22 -14.44 -2.71
CA TRP A 95 10.12 -14.78 -3.81
C TRP A 95 11.58 -14.36 -3.54
N ARG A 96 11.80 -13.13 -3.03
CA ARG A 96 13.15 -12.61 -2.76
C ARG A 96 13.81 -13.22 -1.54
N TYR A 97 13.04 -13.48 -0.49
CA TYR A 97 13.59 -13.88 0.83
C TYR A 97 13.28 -15.33 1.22
N GLY A 98 12.46 -16.04 0.46
CA GLY A 98 12.05 -17.42 0.79
C GLY A 98 11.22 -17.52 2.08
N LYS A 99 10.58 -16.45 2.51
CA LYS A 99 9.82 -16.35 3.76
C LYS A 99 8.45 -15.73 3.52
N ILE A 100 7.46 -16.17 4.27
CA ILE A 100 6.12 -15.57 4.29
C ILE A 100 6.18 -14.22 5.03
N HIS A 101 5.62 -13.18 4.43
CA HIS A 101 5.54 -11.88 5.09
C HIS A 101 4.49 -11.89 6.22
N SER A 102 4.80 -11.27 7.35
CA SER A 102 3.89 -11.24 8.53
C SER A 102 2.51 -10.61 8.26
N CYS A 103 2.38 -9.83 7.21
CA CYS A 103 1.12 -9.19 6.80
C CYS A 103 0.27 -10.04 5.86
N GLU A 104 0.76 -11.19 5.37
CA GLU A 104 0.04 -12.01 4.38
C GLU A 104 -1.33 -12.43 4.90
N LYS A 105 -1.39 -12.94 6.13
CA LYS A 105 -2.66 -13.33 6.76
C LYS A 105 -3.68 -12.18 6.85
N THR A 106 -3.23 -10.97 7.18
CA THR A 106 -4.09 -9.78 7.19
C THR A 106 -4.61 -9.45 5.78
N LEU A 107 -3.76 -9.57 4.76
CA LEU A 107 -4.15 -9.33 3.36
C LEU A 107 -5.16 -10.36 2.88
N GLU A 108 -5.00 -11.64 3.23
CA GLU A 108 -5.98 -12.71 2.95
C GLU A 108 -7.31 -12.45 3.66
N GLU A 109 -7.27 -12.00 4.92
CA GLU A 109 -8.46 -11.57 5.65
C GLU A 109 -9.16 -10.42 4.92
N ALA A 110 -8.42 -9.42 4.45
CA ALA A 110 -8.96 -8.31 3.66
C ALA A 110 -9.66 -8.79 2.37
N VAL A 111 -9.09 -9.78 1.68
CA VAL A 111 -9.74 -10.40 0.50
C VAL A 111 -11.11 -10.99 0.86
N SER A 112 -11.24 -11.56 2.06
CA SER A 112 -12.47 -12.23 2.48
C SER A 112 -13.59 -11.26 2.90
N ILE A 113 -13.23 -10.07 3.42
CA ILE A 113 -14.22 -9.12 3.96
C ILE A 113 -14.55 -7.96 3.00
N ILE A 114 -13.65 -7.60 2.09
CA ILE A 114 -13.90 -6.54 1.11
C ILE A 114 -14.79 -7.09 0.00
N PRO A 115 -15.93 -6.42 -0.32
CA PRO A 115 -16.79 -6.84 -1.42
C PRO A 115 -16.04 -6.96 -2.74
N SER A 116 -16.39 -7.93 -3.58
CA SER A 116 -15.74 -8.14 -4.88
C SER A 116 -15.85 -6.93 -5.80
N ALA A 117 -14.77 -6.62 -6.51
CA ALA A 117 -14.77 -5.62 -7.58
C ALA A 117 -14.50 -6.27 -8.94
N PRO A 118 -15.02 -5.69 -10.04
CA PRO A 118 -14.74 -6.18 -11.39
C PRO A 118 -13.23 -6.15 -11.70
N TYR A 119 -12.71 -7.24 -12.24
CA TYR A 119 -11.33 -7.27 -12.74
C TYR A 119 -11.33 -7.00 -14.27
N PRO A 120 -10.35 -6.26 -14.82
CA PRO A 120 -9.23 -5.60 -14.16
C PRO A 120 -9.66 -4.37 -13.34
N TYR A 121 -9.03 -4.19 -12.18
CA TYR A 121 -9.29 -3.02 -11.34
C TYR A 121 -8.90 -1.75 -12.08
N ARG A 122 -9.85 -0.81 -12.19
CA ARG A 122 -9.64 0.49 -12.83
C ARG A 122 -9.68 1.58 -11.76
N PRO A 123 -8.59 1.79 -11.03
CA PRO A 123 -8.57 2.80 -9.99
C PRO A 123 -8.78 4.19 -10.58
N LYS A 124 -9.40 5.07 -9.81
CA LYS A 124 -9.41 6.50 -10.13
C LYS A 124 -7.97 7.03 -10.13
N SER A 125 -7.75 8.14 -10.81
CA SER A 125 -6.44 8.78 -10.87
C SER A 125 -5.75 8.79 -9.51
N PHE A 126 -4.50 8.35 -9.49
CA PHE A 126 -3.71 8.35 -8.27
C PHE A 126 -3.52 9.77 -7.75
N THR A 127 -3.61 9.94 -6.43
CA THR A 127 -3.38 11.23 -5.79
C THR A 127 -1.91 11.37 -5.46
N PHE A 128 -1.30 12.45 -5.92
CA PHE A 128 0.08 12.77 -5.56
C PHE A 128 0.16 13.19 -4.08
N ALA A 129 1.00 12.51 -3.32
CA ALA A 129 1.20 12.74 -1.88
C ALA A 129 2.60 13.27 -1.54
N GLY A 130 3.27 13.88 -2.51
CA GLY A 130 4.60 14.47 -2.37
C GLY A 130 4.57 16.01 -2.34
N PRO A 131 5.75 16.64 -2.30
CA PRO A 131 5.89 18.10 -2.39
C PRO A 131 5.28 18.65 -3.69
N ASP A 132 4.67 19.83 -3.62
CA ASP A 132 3.97 20.44 -4.75
C ASP A 132 4.87 20.70 -5.98
N GLU A 133 6.17 20.85 -5.79
CA GLU A 133 7.16 21.01 -6.86
C GLU A 133 7.22 19.84 -7.86
N PHE A 134 6.82 18.63 -7.43
CA PHE A 134 6.79 17.42 -8.28
C PHE A 134 5.39 17.08 -8.80
N LYS A 135 4.38 17.90 -8.49
CA LYS A 135 2.98 17.60 -8.79
C LYS A 135 2.65 17.55 -10.28
N TYR A 136 3.48 18.16 -11.11
CA TYR A 136 3.28 18.27 -12.55
C TYR A 136 4.18 17.35 -13.38
N ASP A 137 5.02 16.55 -12.71
CA ASP A 137 5.80 15.53 -13.40
C ASP A 137 4.88 14.35 -13.73
N THR A 138 4.40 14.30 -14.97
CA THR A 138 3.49 13.28 -15.50
C THR A 138 4.17 11.95 -15.79
N SER A 139 5.46 11.82 -15.55
CA SER A 139 6.12 10.53 -15.59
C SER A 139 5.63 9.68 -14.40
N ILE A 140 5.27 8.47 -14.70
CA ILE A 140 4.62 7.36 -13.99
C ILE A 140 4.86 7.18 -12.45
N CYS A 141 5.28 8.17 -11.72
CA CYS A 141 5.49 8.08 -10.28
C CYS A 141 4.37 8.80 -9.50
N LEU A 142 3.15 8.31 -9.61
CA LEU A 142 1.92 9.05 -9.28
C LEU A 142 1.55 9.10 -7.79
N LEU A 143 2.21 8.31 -6.94
CA LEU A 143 2.06 8.38 -5.48
C LEU A 143 3.44 8.42 -4.82
N TYR A 144 4.35 9.21 -5.39
CA TYR A 144 5.67 9.39 -4.83
C TYR A 144 5.60 10.41 -3.69
N THR A 145 5.92 9.96 -2.48
CA THR A 145 6.34 10.87 -1.43
C THR A 145 7.85 11.01 -1.55
N SER A 146 8.35 12.24 -1.47
CA SER A 146 9.78 12.50 -1.32
C SER A 146 10.38 11.54 -0.30
N PRO A 147 11.50 10.88 -0.60
CA PRO A 147 12.16 10.03 0.38
C PRO A 147 12.39 10.84 1.65
N SER A 148 12.06 10.26 2.80
CA SER A 148 12.41 10.91 4.06
C SER A 148 13.94 11.06 4.11
N PRO A 149 14.48 12.01 4.89
CA PRO A 149 15.95 12.13 5.06
C PRO A 149 16.61 10.80 5.48
N ARG A 150 15.85 9.88 6.08
CA ARG A 150 16.28 8.51 6.40
C ARG A 150 16.36 7.61 5.18
N ASP A 151 15.55 7.84 4.16
CA ASP A 151 15.54 7.06 2.92
C ASP A 151 16.62 7.56 1.95
N ALA A 152 16.98 8.83 2.00
CA ALA A 152 18.06 9.43 1.19
C ALA A 152 19.46 8.84 1.52
N THR A 153 19.67 8.31 2.73
CA THR A 153 20.90 7.61 3.10
C THR A 153 21.00 6.20 2.51
N LEU A 154 19.94 5.70 1.89
CA LEU A 154 19.80 4.34 1.38
C LEU A 154 20.02 4.24 -0.14
N SER A 155 20.07 5.36 -0.85
CA SER A 155 20.32 5.40 -2.30
C SER A 155 21.82 5.37 -2.67
N ARG A 156 22.72 5.30 -1.70
CA ARG A 156 24.13 5.00 -1.94
C ARG A 156 24.32 3.49 -2.03
N MET A 157 23.95 2.92 -3.16
CA MET A 157 24.56 1.66 -3.57
C MET A 157 26.03 1.94 -3.94
N PRO A 158 26.99 1.19 -3.41
CA PRO A 158 28.33 1.22 -3.99
C PRO A 158 28.20 0.73 -5.42
N SER A 159 28.63 1.54 -6.39
CA SER A 159 28.86 1.02 -7.74
C SER A 159 29.91 -0.07 -7.60
N SER A 160 29.53 -1.30 -7.86
CA SER A 160 30.49 -2.39 -8.04
C SER A 160 31.35 -2.05 -9.23
N ALA A 161 32.63 -1.84 -8.96
CA ALA A 161 33.67 -1.85 -9.99
C ALA A 161 33.75 -3.25 -10.61
#